data_3b2024d46613900ae7c3ff4544ffcfaf
#
_entry.id   3b2024d46613900ae7c3ff4544ffcfaf
#
_cell.length_a   1.000
_cell.length_b   1.000
_cell.length_c   1.000
_cell.angle_alpha   90.00
_cell.angle_beta   90.00
_cell.angle_gamma   90.00
#
_symmetry.space_group_name_H-M   'P 1'
#
loop_
_entity.id
_entity.type
_entity.pdbx_description
1 polymer ?
#
loop_
_entity_poly.entity_id
_entity_poly.type
_entity_poly.pdbx_seq_one_letter_code
_entity_poly.pdbx_strand_id
1 'polypeptide(L)'
;RDRTVDIRTSDGKTYTESYDKLLLSPGASPVRPPLPGIDNEGIFTLRNVNDTDAIKSYLQQHKVKRAVIIGAGFIGLEMAENLQEAGAEVAVVEMANQVMAPIDFSMASLVHEHLLQKGVHLYLEKAVASFERTVNGLEVIFKSGERLPADMVLLLTLIHISEPTRP
;
A
#
# COMPACT_ATOMS: atom_id res chain seq x y z
N ARG A 1 -1.87 31.38 -24.95
CA ARG A 1 -2.49 30.48 -23.95
C ARG A 1 -3.34 31.39 -23.06
N ASP A 2 -4.62 31.04 -22.92
CA ASP A 2 -5.67 31.97 -22.46
C ASP A 2 -5.75 32.11 -20.93
N ARG A 3 -4.85 31.47 -20.18
CA ARG A 3 -4.82 31.45 -18.70
C ARG A 3 -6.20 31.17 -18.10
N THR A 4 -6.84 30.12 -18.59
CA THR A 4 -8.13 29.65 -18.10
C THR A 4 -8.07 28.17 -17.75
N VAL A 5 -8.93 27.74 -16.81
CA VAL A 5 -9.21 26.35 -16.47
C VAL A 5 -10.68 26.05 -16.63
N ASP A 6 -11.00 24.93 -17.18
CA ASP A 6 -12.36 24.40 -17.21
C ASP A 6 -12.58 23.52 -15.97
N ILE A 7 -13.58 23.87 -15.18
CA ILE A 7 -13.92 23.20 -13.92
C ILE A 7 -15.21 22.44 -14.11
N ARG A 8 -15.19 21.17 -13.70
CA ARG A 8 -16.39 20.34 -13.57
C ARG A 8 -16.62 20.03 -12.09
N THR A 9 -17.74 20.47 -11.56
CA THR A 9 -18.16 20.23 -10.18
C THR A 9 -18.73 18.82 -10.01
N SER A 10 -18.83 18.35 -8.77
CA SER A 10 -19.39 17.03 -8.44
C SER A 10 -20.87 16.89 -8.81
N ASP A 11 -21.63 17.99 -8.89
CA ASP A 11 -23.03 18.03 -9.36
C ASP A 11 -23.13 18.12 -10.90
N GLY A 12 -21.98 18.04 -11.61
CA GLY A 12 -21.90 17.97 -13.09
C GLY A 12 -21.92 19.31 -13.80
N LYS A 13 -21.96 20.45 -13.09
CA LYS A 13 -21.86 21.77 -13.74
C LYS A 13 -20.44 21.99 -14.24
N THR A 14 -20.35 22.68 -15.39
CA THR A 14 -19.06 23.08 -15.98
C THR A 14 -19.02 24.60 -16.10
N TYR A 15 -17.86 25.19 -15.77
CA TYR A 15 -17.59 26.59 -15.98
C TYR A 15 -16.09 26.81 -16.20
N THR A 16 -15.75 27.95 -16.80
CA THR A 16 -14.37 28.35 -17.07
C THR A 16 -13.97 29.46 -16.13
N GLU A 17 -12.81 29.35 -15.49
CA GLU A 17 -12.23 30.34 -14.60
C GLU A 17 -10.91 30.85 -15.16
N SER A 18 -10.69 32.17 -15.08
CA SER A 18 -9.42 32.76 -15.47
C SER A 18 -8.49 32.91 -14.27
N TYR A 19 -7.17 32.84 -14.49
CA TYR A 19 -6.17 32.97 -13.42
C TYR A 19 -4.95 33.77 -13.87
N ASP A 20 -4.31 34.44 -12.95
CA ASP A 20 -2.97 35.05 -13.15
C ASP A 20 -1.85 34.03 -12.89
N LYS A 21 -2.02 33.23 -11.86
CA LYS A 21 -1.12 32.13 -11.46
C LYS A 21 -1.95 30.90 -11.06
N LEU A 22 -1.56 29.74 -11.54
CA LEU A 22 -2.23 28.47 -11.24
C LEU A 22 -1.30 27.57 -10.42
N LEU A 23 -1.79 27.11 -9.26
CA LEU A 23 -1.15 26.06 -8.48
C LEU A 23 -1.95 24.77 -8.63
N LEU A 24 -1.33 23.72 -9.20
CA LEU A 24 -1.91 22.39 -9.33
C LEU A 24 -1.45 21.50 -8.18
N SER A 25 -2.39 21.11 -7.32
CA SER A 25 -2.14 20.21 -6.17
C SER A 25 -3.15 19.06 -6.16
N PRO A 26 -3.18 18.18 -7.17
CA PRO A 26 -4.19 17.13 -7.30
C PRO A 26 -4.03 16.01 -6.28
N GLY A 27 -2.92 15.97 -5.55
CA GLY A 27 -2.57 14.91 -4.62
C GLY A 27 -2.08 13.63 -5.30
N ALA A 28 -2.07 12.54 -4.57
CA ALA A 28 -1.64 11.22 -5.04
C ALA A 28 -2.72 10.18 -4.74
N SER A 29 -2.70 9.07 -5.45
CA SER A 29 -3.58 7.93 -5.19
C SER A 29 -2.77 6.65 -5.13
N PRO A 30 -3.10 5.71 -4.20
CA PRO A 30 -2.48 4.40 -4.18
C PRO A 30 -2.71 3.68 -5.49
N VAL A 31 -1.67 3.06 -6.03
CA VAL A 31 -1.79 2.23 -7.22
C VAL A 31 -2.32 0.85 -6.79
N ARG A 32 -3.39 0.40 -7.42
CA ARG A 32 -3.86 -0.97 -7.35
C ARG A 32 -3.49 -1.65 -8.68
N PRO A 33 -2.41 -2.45 -8.73
CA PRO A 33 -2.03 -3.15 -9.95
C PRO A 33 -3.13 -4.14 -10.35
N PRO A 34 -3.32 -4.42 -11.65
CA PRO A 34 -4.37 -5.33 -12.12
C PRO A 34 -3.99 -6.81 -11.85
N LEU A 35 -3.88 -7.16 -10.57
CA LEU A 35 -3.61 -8.53 -10.15
C LEU A 35 -4.91 -9.29 -9.89
N PRO A 36 -5.01 -10.56 -10.31
CA PRO A 36 -6.18 -11.38 -10.00
C PRO A 36 -6.44 -11.43 -8.50
N GLY A 37 -7.69 -11.24 -8.09
CA GLY A 37 -8.13 -11.29 -6.71
C GLY A 37 -7.81 -10.07 -5.85
N ILE A 38 -7.30 -8.98 -6.43
CA ILE A 38 -6.95 -7.75 -5.67
C ILE A 38 -8.17 -7.10 -5.00
N ASP A 39 -9.36 -7.36 -5.48
CA ASP A 39 -10.61 -6.81 -4.94
C ASP A 39 -11.26 -7.71 -3.88
N ASN A 40 -10.58 -8.77 -3.45
CA ASN A 40 -11.05 -9.59 -2.34
C ASN A 40 -11.15 -8.75 -1.06
N GLU A 41 -12.18 -9.03 -0.27
CA GLU A 41 -12.34 -8.45 1.06
C GLU A 41 -11.12 -8.76 1.94
N GLY A 42 -10.67 -7.81 2.75
CA GLY A 42 -9.47 -7.94 3.57
C GLY A 42 -8.19 -7.44 2.89
N ILE A 43 -8.29 -6.92 1.65
CA ILE A 43 -7.18 -6.27 0.94
C ILE A 43 -7.41 -4.77 0.94
N PHE A 44 -6.50 -4.02 1.53
CA PHE A 44 -6.59 -2.57 1.71
C PHE A 44 -5.40 -1.84 1.09
N THR A 45 -5.64 -0.58 0.74
CA THR A 45 -4.61 0.43 0.49
C THR A 45 -4.68 1.47 1.60
N LEU A 46 -3.65 2.29 1.78
CA LEU A 46 -3.65 3.35 2.80
C LEU A 46 -3.26 4.68 2.17
N ARG A 47 -4.15 5.69 2.31
CA ARG A 47 -3.92 7.04 1.83
C ARG A 47 -4.42 8.10 2.82
N ASN A 48 -5.55 7.86 3.46
CA ASN A 48 -6.25 8.85 4.25
C ASN A 48 -6.85 8.23 5.52
N VAL A 49 -7.46 9.06 6.36
CA VAL A 49 -8.06 8.65 7.64
C VAL A 49 -9.15 7.59 7.44
N ASN A 50 -9.95 7.70 6.39
CA ASN A 50 -11.02 6.73 6.13
C ASN A 50 -10.45 5.33 5.86
N ASP A 51 -9.32 5.24 5.16
CA ASP A 51 -8.61 3.96 4.94
C ASP A 51 -8.12 3.40 6.28
N THR A 52 -7.55 4.25 7.14
CA THR A 52 -7.10 3.86 8.47
C THR A 52 -8.25 3.33 9.32
N ASP A 53 -9.39 4.01 9.30
CA ASP A 53 -10.59 3.58 10.04
C ASP A 53 -11.13 2.25 9.51
N ALA A 54 -11.10 2.04 8.19
CA ALA A 54 -11.51 0.78 7.57
C ALA A 54 -10.58 -0.38 8.00
N ILE A 55 -9.25 -0.17 7.96
CA ILE A 55 -8.25 -1.15 8.40
C ILE A 55 -8.45 -1.49 9.88
N LYS A 56 -8.58 -0.47 10.73
CA LYS A 56 -8.78 -0.64 12.17
C LYS A 56 -10.08 -1.40 12.49
N SER A 57 -11.16 -1.04 11.81
CA SER A 57 -12.45 -1.71 11.98
C SER A 57 -12.37 -3.18 11.55
N TYR A 58 -11.70 -3.47 10.45
CA TYR A 58 -11.50 -4.83 9.97
C TYR A 58 -10.68 -5.67 10.95
N LEU A 59 -9.57 -5.12 11.48
CA LEU A 59 -8.76 -5.77 12.51
C LEU A 59 -9.58 -6.20 13.72
N GLN A 60 -10.46 -5.30 14.20
CA GLN A 60 -11.28 -5.55 15.38
C GLN A 60 -12.40 -6.58 15.14
N GLN A 61 -13.04 -6.51 13.98
CA GLN A 61 -14.20 -7.36 13.63
C GLN A 61 -13.80 -8.78 13.24
N HIS A 62 -12.66 -8.94 12.54
CA HIS A 62 -12.25 -10.23 11.96
C HIS A 62 -11.17 -10.96 12.77
N LYS A 63 -10.75 -10.41 13.93
CA LYS A 63 -9.72 -11.01 14.79
C LYS A 63 -8.48 -11.43 13.99
N VAL A 64 -8.00 -10.52 13.16
CA VAL A 64 -6.85 -10.72 12.28
C VAL A 64 -5.66 -11.22 13.08
N LYS A 65 -5.10 -12.36 12.69
CA LYS A 65 -3.91 -12.95 13.29
C LYS A 65 -2.67 -12.80 12.41
N ARG A 66 -2.86 -12.87 11.09
CA ARG A 66 -1.79 -12.80 10.09
C ARG A 66 -2.05 -11.64 9.16
N ALA A 67 -1.17 -10.66 9.20
CA ALA A 67 -1.20 -9.50 8.32
C ALA A 67 -0.03 -9.55 7.34
N VAL A 68 -0.31 -9.41 6.05
CA VAL A 68 0.70 -9.32 5.00
C VAL A 68 0.75 -7.91 4.45
N ILE A 69 1.93 -7.30 4.47
CA ILE A 69 2.19 -5.97 3.91
C ILE A 69 2.99 -6.14 2.63
N ILE A 70 2.48 -5.60 1.53
CA ILE A 70 3.15 -5.62 0.23
C ILE A 70 3.70 -4.24 -0.04
N GLY A 71 5.03 -4.14 -0.02
CA GLY A 71 5.81 -2.91 -0.12
C GLY A 71 6.50 -2.55 1.20
N ALA A 72 7.83 -2.59 1.19
CA ALA A 72 8.69 -2.35 2.35
C ALA A 72 9.26 -0.92 2.38
N GLY A 73 8.49 0.07 1.92
CA GLY A 73 8.79 1.49 2.09
C GLY A 73 8.47 1.98 3.51
N PHE A 74 8.65 3.29 3.76
CA PHE A 74 8.41 3.90 5.08
C PHE A 74 7.02 3.58 5.65
N ILE A 75 5.96 3.77 4.86
CA ILE A 75 4.58 3.50 5.30
C ILE A 75 4.39 2.00 5.60
N GLY A 76 4.99 1.12 4.78
CA GLY A 76 4.90 -0.32 4.99
C GLY A 76 5.52 -0.75 6.32
N LEU A 77 6.68 -0.20 6.68
CA LEU A 77 7.35 -0.51 7.94
C LEU A 77 6.62 0.07 9.16
N GLU A 78 6.09 1.29 9.05
CA GLU A 78 5.23 1.89 10.09
C GLU A 78 3.96 1.06 10.33
N MET A 79 3.35 0.57 9.26
CA MET A 79 2.18 -0.30 9.37
C MET A 79 2.55 -1.68 9.95
N ALA A 80 3.76 -2.20 9.68
CA ALA A 80 4.23 -3.44 10.26
C ALA A 80 4.34 -3.34 11.79
N GLU A 81 4.91 -2.25 12.30
CA GLU A 81 5.00 -1.97 13.73
C GLU A 81 3.61 -1.87 14.37
N ASN A 82 2.72 -1.05 13.80
CA ASN A 82 1.38 -0.84 14.35
C ASN A 82 0.53 -2.13 14.37
N LEU A 83 0.64 -2.96 13.32
CA LEU A 83 -0.10 -4.23 13.25
C LEU A 83 0.44 -5.26 14.25
N GLN A 84 1.76 -5.27 14.45
CA GLN A 84 2.40 -6.13 15.44
C GLN A 84 2.00 -5.71 16.87
N GLU A 85 1.99 -4.42 17.18
CA GLU A 85 1.50 -3.89 18.46
C GLU A 85 0.02 -4.21 18.68
N ALA A 86 -0.78 -4.28 17.60
CA ALA A 86 -2.17 -4.74 17.65
C ALA A 86 -2.30 -6.26 17.85
N GLY A 87 -1.19 -7.01 17.90
CA GLY A 87 -1.14 -8.44 18.18
C GLY A 87 -1.20 -9.35 16.96
N ALA A 88 -1.01 -8.82 15.74
CA ALA A 88 -0.93 -9.62 14.53
C ALA A 88 0.51 -10.13 14.29
N GLU A 89 0.63 -11.35 13.78
CA GLU A 89 1.84 -11.85 13.13
C GLU A 89 1.98 -11.14 11.78
N VAL A 90 3.12 -10.48 11.55
CA VAL A 90 3.31 -9.61 10.39
C VAL A 90 4.34 -10.18 9.42
N ALA A 91 3.98 -10.24 8.15
CA ALA A 91 4.88 -10.52 7.06
C ALA A 91 4.98 -9.30 6.13
N VAL A 92 6.20 -8.90 5.78
CA VAL A 92 6.49 -7.82 4.83
C VAL A 92 7.06 -8.44 3.56
N VAL A 93 6.42 -8.16 2.44
CA VAL A 93 6.77 -8.66 1.10
C VAL A 93 7.30 -7.51 0.26
N GLU A 94 8.48 -7.70 -0.33
CA GLU A 94 9.13 -6.69 -1.15
C GLU A 94 9.76 -7.34 -2.40
N MET A 95 9.60 -6.67 -3.54
CA MET A 95 10.19 -7.13 -4.81
C MET A 95 11.69 -6.89 -4.89
N ALA A 96 12.17 -5.85 -4.23
CA ALA A 96 13.60 -5.55 -4.13
C ALA A 96 14.30 -6.49 -3.13
N ASN A 97 15.62 -6.47 -3.16
CA ASN A 97 16.45 -7.23 -2.22
C ASN A 97 16.62 -6.54 -0.86
N GLN A 98 15.95 -5.40 -0.65
CA GLN A 98 16.01 -4.64 0.59
C GLN A 98 14.72 -3.89 0.90
N VAL A 99 14.50 -3.58 2.18
CA VAL A 99 13.51 -2.60 2.61
C VAL A 99 14.03 -1.18 2.39
N MET A 100 13.13 -0.18 2.38
CA MET A 100 13.49 1.25 2.30
C MET A 100 14.45 1.54 1.14
N ALA A 101 14.08 1.20 -0.08
CA ALA A 101 14.89 1.33 -1.29
C ALA A 101 15.70 2.64 -1.45
N PRO A 102 15.29 3.81 -0.91
CA PRO A 102 16.08 5.05 -0.99
C PRO A 102 17.35 5.10 -0.14
N ILE A 103 17.57 4.17 0.79
CA ILE A 103 18.78 4.13 1.62
C ILE A 103 19.76 3.08 1.11
N ASP A 104 21.05 3.24 1.49
CA ASP A 104 22.09 2.26 1.15
C ASP A 104 21.81 0.89 1.79
N PHE A 105 22.20 -0.19 1.09
CA PHE A 105 21.97 -1.56 1.55
C PHE A 105 22.56 -1.83 2.94
N SER A 106 23.73 -1.24 3.25
CA SER A 106 24.35 -1.37 4.58
C SER A 106 23.46 -0.83 5.71
N MET A 107 22.71 0.25 5.44
CA MET A 107 21.75 0.81 6.38
C MET A 107 20.46 -0.01 6.40
N ALA A 108 19.98 -0.46 5.23
CA ALA A 108 18.82 -1.33 5.13
C ALA A 108 19.04 -2.65 5.89
N SER A 109 20.26 -3.19 5.90
CA SER A 109 20.59 -4.42 6.64
C SER A 109 20.34 -4.31 8.13
N LEU A 110 20.60 -3.14 8.73
CA LEU A 110 20.31 -2.89 10.15
C LEU A 110 18.80 -2.89 10.40
N VAL A 111 18.03 -2.36 9.46
CA VAL A 111 16.56 -2.39 9.55
C VAL A 111 16.05 -3.82 9.39
N HIS A 112 16.61 -4.62 8.47
CA HIS A 112 16.28 -6.05 8.32
C HIS A 112 16.48 -6.80 9.64
N GLU A 113 17.65 -6.63 10.25
CA GLU A 113 17.98 -7.28 11.52
C GLU A 113 17.00 -6.87 12.62
N HIS A 114 16.68 -5.57 12.73
CA HIS A 114 15.72 -5.07 13.69
C HIS A 114 14.31 -5.66 13.50
N LEU A 115 13.82 -5.70 12.26
CA LEU A 115 12.51 -6.29 11.94
C LEU A 115 12.47 -7.78 12.31
N LEU A 116 13.51 -8.54 11.99
CA LEU A 116 13.61 -9.95 12.33
C LEU A 116 13.66 -10.17 13.86
N GLN A 117 14.41 -9.34 14.59
CA GLN A 117 14.45 -9.37 16.06
C GLN A 117 13.08 -9.06 16.70
N LYS A 118 12.29 -8.22 16.03
CA LYS A 118 10.90 -7.93 16.44
C LYS A 118 9.92 -9.02 16.03
N GLY A 119 10.33 -10.04 15.28
CA GLY A 119 9.48 -11.14 14.85
C GLY A 119 8.67 -10.84 13.58
N VAL A 120 9.04 -9.82 12.81
CA VAL A 120 8.46 -9.57 11.49
C VAL A 120 9.10 -10.50 10.48
N HIS A 121 8.29 -11.20 9.68
CA HIS A 121 8.76 -12.07 8.61
C HIS A 121 9.05 -11.26 7.35
N LEU A 122 10.29 -11.30 6.85
CA LEU A 122 10.70 -10.60 5.63
C LEU A 122 10.73 -11.56 4.43
N TYR A 123 9.98 -11.20 3.39
CA TYR A 123 9.95 -11.87 2.10
C TYR A 123 10.49 -10.91 1.03
N LEU A 124 11.82 -10.83 0.93
CA LEU A 124 12.52 -10.01 -0.05
C LEU A 124 12.66 -10.77 -1.39
N GLU A 125 12.83 -10.04 -2.49
CA GLU A 125 12.91 -10.57 -3.86
C GLU A 125 11.68 -11.40 -4.25
N LYS A 126 10.52 -11.09 -3.65
CA LYS A 126 9.25 -11.78 -3.88
C LYS A 126 8.26 -10.88 -4.62
N ALA A 127 7.91 -11.27 -5.83
CA ALA A 127 6.88 -10.60 -6.62
C ALA A 127 5.54 -11.31 -6.46
N VAL A 128 4.49 -10.55 -6.11
CA VAL A 128 3.13 -11.06 -6.01
C VAL A 128 2.55 -11.26 -7.41
N ALA A 129 1.88 -12.38 -7.63
CA ALA A 129 1.19 -12.73 -8.86
C ALA A 129 -0.34 -12.56 -8.74
N SER A 130 -0.92 -12.96 -7.62
CA SER A 130 -2.38 -12.94 -7.41
C SER A 130 -2.73 -13.07 -5.93
N PHE A 131 -4.03 -12.93 -5.66
CA PHE A 131 -4.63 -13.17 -4.35
C PHE A 131 -5.77 -14.17 -4.52
N GLU A 132 -5.85 -15.16 -3.64
CA GLU A 132 -6.93 -16.11 -3.61
C GLU A 132 -7.67 -16.06 -2.26
N ARG A 133 -9.00 -16.19 -2.32
CA ARG A 133 -9.81 -16.38 -1.10
C ARG A 133 -9.95 -17.88 -0.87
N THR A 134 -9.65 -18.31 0.33
CA THR A 134 -9.80 -19.69 0.78
C THR A 134 -10.79 -19.77 1.95
N VAL A 135 -11.12 -20.97 2.37
CA VAL A 135 -11.94 -21.22 3.57
C VAL A 135 -11.26 -20.72 4.85
N ASN A 136 -9.94 -20.55 4.83
CA ASN A 136 -9.13 -20.15 5.98
C ASN A 136 -8.67 -18.67 5.92
N GLY A 137 -9.20 -17.86 4.99
CA GLY A 137 -8.81 -16.47 4.81
C GLY A 137 -8.32 -16.17 3.40
N LEU A 138 -7.28 -15.35 3.29
CA LEU A 138 -6.63 -14.98 2.04
C LEU A 138 -5.32 -15.75 1.86
N GLU A 139 -4.91 -15.92 0.61
CA GLU A 139 -3.57 -16.35 0.24
C GLU A 139 -2.95 -15.36 -0.75
N VAL A 140 -1.74 -14.91 -0.44
CA VAL A 140 -0.89 -14.15 -1.35
C VAL A 140 -0.06 -15.14 -2.15
N ILE A 141 -0.18 -15.11 -3.47
CA ILE A 141 0.50 -16.03 -4.36
C ILE A 141 1.65 -15.30 -5.04
N PHE A 142 2.86 -15.81 -4.89
CA PHE A 142 4.04 -15.26 -5.53
C PHE A 142 4.21 -15.78 -6.97
N LYS A 143 4.96 -15.05 -7.79
CA LYS A 143 5.32 -15.50 -9.15
C LYS A 143 6.09 -16.83 -9.14
N SER A 144 6.74 -17.17 -8.05
CA SER A 144 7.40 -18.47 -7.84
C SER A 144 6.44 -19.65 -7.66
N GLY A 145 5.15 -19.37 -7.45
CA GLY A 145 4.13 -20.37 -7.08
C GLY A 145 4.01 -20.62 -5.57
N GLU A 146 4.89 -20.06 -4.76
CA GLU A 146 4.81 -20.12 -3.30
C GLU A 146 3.58 -19.33 -2.81
N ARG A 147 2.95 -19.80 -1.73
CA ARG A 147 1.72 -19.25 -1.15
C ARG A 147 1.97 -18.78 0.27
N LEU A 148 1.51 -17.58 0.60
CA LEU A 148 1.59 -17.00 1.93
C LEU A 148 0.17 -16.76 2.47
N PRO A 149 -0.26 -17.47 3.53
CA PRO A 149 -1.58 -17.28 4.10
C PRO A 149 -1.68 -15.94 4.84
N ALA A 150 -2.84 -15.30 4.73
CA ALA A 150 -3.14 -14.02 5.35
C ALA A 150 -4.60 -13.96 5.82
N ASP A 151 -4.85 -13.17 6.86
CA ASP A 151 -6.20 -12.78 7.25
C ASP A 151 -6.50 -11.36 6.75
N MET A 152 -5.44 -10.55 6.53
CA MET A 152 -5.49 -9.20 5.98
C MET A 152 -4.26 -8.90 5.13
N VAL A 153 -4.43 -8.11 4.08
CA VAL A 153 -3.35 -7.66 3.20
C VAL A 153 -3.38 -6.14 3.07
N LEU A 154 -2.22 -5.49 3.22
CA LEU A 154 -2.04 -4.07 2.91
C LEU A 154 -1.17 -3.91 1.66
N LEU A 155 -1.69 -3.19 0.67
CA LEU A 155 -0.98 -2.86 -0.57
C LEU A 155 -0.39 -1.46 -0.46
N LEU A 156 0.93 -1.37 -0.26
CA LEU A 156 1.66 -0.12 0.00
C LEU A 156 2.83 0.07 -0.97
N THR A 157 2.74 -0.50 -2.17
CA THR A 157 3.85 -0.62 -3.10
C THR A 157 4.16 0.63 -3.91
N LEU A 158 3.14 1.37 -4.35
CA LEU A 158 3.28 2.52 -5.24
C LEU A 158 2.22 3.57 -4.94
N ILE A 159 2.64 4.83 -5.05
CA ILE A 159 1.75 6.00 -5.05
C ILE A 159 1.83 6.63 -6.43
N HIS A 160 0.69 6.73 -7.12
CA HIS A 160 0.62 7.51 -8.35
C HIS A 160 0.56 9.00 -7.97
N ILE A 161 1.64 9.71 -8.24
CA ILE A 161 1.71 11.16 -8.14
C ILE A 161 1.34 11.71 -9.50
N SER A 162 0.28 12.51 -9.58
CA SER A 162 -0.05 13.25 -10.81
C SER A 162 1.00 14.34 -10.99
N GLU A 163 2.03 14.07 -11.77
CA GLU A 163 2.97 15.12 -12.16
C GLU A 163 2.29 16.10 -13.13
N PRO A 164 2.40 17.42 -12.86
CA PRO A 164 1.99 18.39 -13.87
C PRO A 164 2.88 18.22 -15.09
N THR A 165 2.27 17.98 -16.24
CA THR A 165 3.00 18.01 -17.52
C THR A 165 3.69 19.35 -17.66
N ARG A 166 5.02 19.38 -17.62
CA ARG A 166 5.79 20.59 -17.95
C ARG A 166 5.50 20.96 -19.39
N PRO A 167 5.25 22.24 -19.69
CA PRO A 167 5.07 22.73 -21.05
C PRO A 167 6.34 22.59 -21.89
#